data_5375e225a0f44341682557ec2bde66ef
#
_entry.id   5375e225a0f44341682557ec2bde66ef
#
_cell.length_a   1.000
_cell.length_b   1.000
_cell.length_c   1.000
_cell.angle_alpha   90.00
_cell.angle_beta   90.00
_cell.angle_gamma   90.00
#
_symmetry.space_group_name_H-M   'P 1'
#
loop_
_entity.id
_entity.type
_entity.pdbx_description
1 polymer ?
#
loop_
_entity_poly.entity_id
_entity_poly.type
_entity_poly.pdbx_seq_one_letter_code
_entity_poly.pdbx_strand_id
1 'polypeptide(L)' 'MTLEEKIIAHAKRSEPHESCGFVVSKDGELRYFPCENLAVDPINHFEISPDDWIRAESVGEIV' A
#
# COMPACT_ATOMS: atom_id res chain seq x y z
N MET A 1 10.45 -9.10 -8.85
CA MET A 1 10.59 -8.51 -7.51
C MET A 1 9.79 -9.31 -6.50
N THR A 2 10.36 -9.52 -5.33
CA THR A 2 9.62 -10.12 -4.21
C THR A 2 8.63 -9.11 -3.64
N LEU A 3 7.70 -9.58 -2.80
CA LEU A 3 6.76 -8.73 -2.09
C LEU A 3 7.50 -7.68 -1.25
N GLU A 4 8.52 -8.12 -0.49
CA GLU A 4 9.31 -7.22 0.34
C GLU A 4 10.03 -6.15 -0.48
N GLU A 5 10.61 -6.53 -1.61
CA GLU A 5 11.29 -5.59 -2.49
C GLU A 5 10.33 -4.53 -3.05
N LYS A 6 9.10 -4.93 -3.38
CA LYS A 6 8.09 -3.98 -3.85
C LYS A 6 7.70 -2.99 -2.76
N ILE A 7 7.54 -3.45 -1.54
CA ILE A 7 7.22 -2.60 -0.38
C ILE A 7 8.35 -1.62 -0.12
N ILE A 8 9.59 -2.09 -0.11
CA ILE A 8 10.77 -1.27 0.12
C ILE A 8 10.93 -0.23 -1.00
N ALA A 9 10.76 -0.63 -2.25
CA ALA A 9 10.85 0.29 -3.39
C ALA A 9 9.79 1.40 -3.29
N HIS A 10 8.57 1.05 -2.88
CA HIS A 10 7.51 2.04 -2.68
C HIS A 10 7.87 3.00 -1.55
N ALA A 11 8.41 2.50 -0.44
CA ALA A 11 8.85 3.33 0.67
C ALA A 11 9.92 4.33 0.24
N LYS A 12 10.90 3.89 -0.54
CA LYS A 12 11.95 4.77 -1.05
C LYS A 12 11.43 5.85 -1.99
N ARG A 13 10.49 5.48 -2.88
CA ARG A 13 9.87 6.47 -3.78
C ARG A 13 9.03 7.49 -3.05
N SER A 14 8.51 7.13 -1.88
CA SER A 14 7.62 7.99 -1.10
C SER A 14 8.37 8.96 -0.20
N GLU A 15 9.66 8.72 0.06
CA GLU A 15 10.42 9.59 0.95
C GLU A 15 10.33 11.06 0.56
N PRO A 16 10.20 11.99 1.51
CA PRO A 16 10.19 11.82 2.98
C PRO A 16 8.83 11.45 3.57
N HIS A 17 7.82 11.18 2.76
CA HIS A 17 6.48 10.82 3.23
C HIS A 17 6.45 9.36 3.69
N GLU A 18 5.62 9.05 4.67
CA GLU A 18 5.36 7.67 5.03
C GLU A 18 4.66 6.97 3.86
N SER A 19 5.13 5.78 3.50
CA SER A 19 4.47 4.97 2.49
C SER A 19 3.34 4.17 3.13
N CYS A 20 2.33 3.85 2.35
CA CYS A 20 1.21 3.02 2.80
C CYS A 20 0.70 2.15 1.66
N GLY A 21 0.00 1.09 2.02
CA GLY A 21 -0.56 0.16 1.07
C GLY A 21 -1.15 -1.05 1.76
N PHE A 22 -1.61 -1.99 0.96
CA PHE A 22 -2.20 -3.24 1.43
C PHE A 22 -1.45 -4.43 0.88
N VAL A 23 -1.43 -5.51 1.64
CA VAL A 23 -1.07 -6.82 1.12
C VAL A 23 -2.37 -7.56 0.88
N VAL A 24 -2.58 -8.01 -0.35
CA VAL A 24 -3.79 -8.75 -0.72
C VAL A 24 -3.43 -10.16 -1.15
N SER A 25 -4.28 -11.11 -0.78
CA SER A 25 -4.15 -12.50 -1.19
C SER A 25 -5.14 -12.79 -2.31
N LYS A 26 -4.63 -13.31 -3.43
CA LYS A 26 -5.46 -13.72 -4.55
C LYS A 26 -4.95 -15.04 -5.09
N ASP A 27 -5.81 -16.05 -5.14
CA ASP A 27 -5.48 -17.38 -5.67
C ASP A 27 -4.22 -17.97 -5.02
N GLY A 28 -4.07 -17.75 -3.71
CA GLY A 28 -2.92 -18.24 -2.94
C GLY A 28 -1.65 -17.43 -3.11
N GLU A 29 -1.69 -16.33 -3.82
CA GLU A 29 -0.55 -15.46 -4.06
C GLU A 29 -0.72 -14.13 -3.33
N LEU A 30 0.34 -13.67 -2.67
CA LEU A 30 0.36 -12.37 -2.00
C LEU A 30 0.84 -11.29 -2.95
N ARG A 31 0.11 -10.18 -2.99
CA ARG A 31 0.42 -9.03 -3.84
C ARG A 31 0.41 -7.77 -3.03
N TYR A 32 1.31 -6.84 -3.37
CA TYR A 32 1.33 -5.52 -2.75
C TYR A 32 0.49 -4.54 -3.57
N PHE A 33 -0.43 -3.86 -2.89
CA PHE A 33 -1.26 -2.81 -3.46
C PHE A 33 -0.81 -1.48 -2.87
N PRO A 34 0.06 -0.72 -3.57
CA PRO A 34 0.54 0.56 -3.06
C PRO A 34 -0.56 1.62 -3.10
N CYS A 35 -0.61 2.45 -2.08
CA CYS A 35 -1.60 3.53 -1.97
C CYS A 35 -0.91 4.88 -1.84
N GLU A 36 -1.64 5.93 -2.19
CA GLU A 36 -1.21 7.30 -1.96
C GLU A 36 -1.45 7.65 -0.49
N ASN A 37 -0.50 8.35 0.10
CA ASN A 37 -0.64 8.86 1.46
C ASN A 37 -1.36 10.21 1.42
N LEU A 38 -2.60 10.25 1.88
CA LEU A 38 -3.44 11.46 1.89
C LEU A 38 -3.43 12.21 3.21
N ALA A 39 -2.54 11.86 4.13
CA ALA A 39 -2.46 12.53 5.43
C ALA A 39 -2.08 14.00 5.29
N VAL A 40 -2.61 14.82 6.18
CA VAL A 40 -2.25 16.25 6.26
C VAL A 40 -0.78 16.41 6.62
N ASP A 41 -0.26 15.52 7.47
CA ASP A 41 1.17 15.44 7.83
C ASP A 41 1.74 14.12 7.35
N PRO A 42 2.07 14.00 6.04
CA PRO A 42 2.46 12.71 5.46
C PRO A 42 3.85 12.24 5.87
N ILE A 43 4.65 13.09 6.50
CA ILE A 43 5.98 12.71 7.00
C ILE A 43 5.86 11.86 8.26
N ASN A 44 4.90 12.16 9.12
CA ASN A 44 4.74 11.49 10.41
C ASN A 44 3.55 10.53 10.47
N HIS A 45 2.63 10.64 9.51
CA HIS A 45 1.39 9.87 9.49
C HIS A 45 1.06 9.39 8.09
N PHE A 46 0.19 8.40 7.99
CA PHE A 46 -0.40 8.06 6.70
C PHE A 46 -1.91 7.90 6.83
N GLU A 47 -2.60 8.17 5.71
CA GLU A 47 -4.04 7.98 5.59
C GLU A 47 -4.33 7.45 4.20
N ILE A 48 -5.10 6.38 4.12
CA ILE A 48 -5.47 5.74 2.86
C ILE A 48 -6.91 6.10 2.53
N SER A 49 -7.17 6.46 1.26
CA SER A 49 -8.52 6.81 0.84
C SER A 49 -9.45 5.59 0.88
N PRO A 50 -10.75 5.79 1.19
CA PRO A 50 -11.73 4.70 1.09
C PRO A 50 -11.79 4.06 -0.29
N ASP A 51 -11.57 4.84 -1.36
CA ASP A 51 -11.57 4.32 -2.72
C ASP A 51 -10.44 3.32 -2.95
N ASP A 52 -9.24 3.60 -2.43
CA ASP A 52 -8.11 2.69 -2.53
C ASP A 52 -8.37 1.41 -1.73
N TRP A 53 -9.02 1.53 -0.58
CA TRP A 53 -9.42 0.37 0.21
C TRP A 53 -10.36 -0.53 -0.59
N ILE A 54 -11.38 0.05 -1.22
CA ILE A 54 -12.35 -0.69 -2.03
C ILE A 54 -11.65 -1.37 -3.22
N ARG A 55 -10.72 -0.68 -3.87
CA ARG A 55 -9.96 -1.25 -4.98
C ARG A 55 -9.12 -2.45 -4.53
N ALA A 56 -8.46 -2.33 -3.38
CA ALA A 56 -7.66 -3.43 -2.84
C ALA A 56 -8.55 -4.65 -2.55
N GLU A 57 -9.71 -4.45 -1.95
CA GLU A 57 -10.67 -5.52 -1.69
C GLU A 57 -11.17 -6.18 -2.97
N SER A 58 -11.29 -5.41 -4.06
CA SER A 58 -11.73 -5.95 -5.35
C SER A 58 -10.65 -6.80 -6.03
N VAL A 59 -9.38 -6.59 -5.69
CA VAL A 59 -8.27 -7.40 -6.22
C VAL A 59 -8.16 -8.74 -5.51
N GLY A 60 -8.39 -8.76 -4.21
CA GLY A 60 -8.26 -9.98 -3.42
C GLY A 60 -8.61 -9.73 -1.96
N GLU A 61 -8.27 -10.68 -1.10
CA GLU A 61 -8.51 -10.56 0.34
C GLU A 61 -7.37 -9.76 0.99
N ILE A 62 -7.71 -8.71 1.72
CA ILE A 62 -6.71 -7.93 2.48
C ILE A 62 -6.28 -8.76 3.69
N VAL A 63 -5.00 -8.94 3.83
CA VAL A 63 -4.41 -9.74 4.91
C VAL A 63 -3.58 -8.88 5.87
#